data_e824cf1584f629c96b8141c908eb6081
#
_entry.id   e824cf1584f629c96b8141c908eb6081
#
_cell.length_a   1.000
_cell.length_b   1.000
_cell.length_c   1.000
_cell.angle_alpha   90.00
_cell.angle_beta   90.00
_cell.angle_gamma   90.00
#
_symmetry.space_group_name_H-M   'P 1'
#
loop_
_entity.id
_entity.type
_entity.pdbx_description
1 polymer ?
#
loop_
_entity_poly.entity_id
_entity_poly.type
_entity_poly.pdbx_seq_one_letter_code
_entity_poly.pdbx_strand_id
1 'polypeptide(L)'
;EKRVQVAAEILELTEFLNRKPRQLSGGQRQRVAMGRCIVREPKVFLFDEPLSNLDAKLRVQMRLELRNLHERLKVTSIYVTHDQVEAMTLGHRLVVINSGYAEQIGTPLEVYEKPATKFVAGFIGSPAMNFLNSSSSSDGQCVKIPGGFRLALNDGKMLTQGGKKVTIGIRPEHFELTEDGADKIQLVVDHVELLGADTLVHGRFPRDKNLLTIRLPDIHHVNRKTVLSLAISPDKIHIFDRETGHRI
;
A
#
# COMPACT_ATOMS: atom_id res chain seq x y z
N GLU A 1 -37.87 15.14 -12.31
CA GLU A 1 -37.46 14.59 -13.63
C GLU A 1 -36.14 15.20 -14.11
N LYS A 2 -35.96 16.55 -14.12
CA LYS A 2 -34.75 17.21 -14.60
C LYS A 2 -33.47 16.74 -13.87
N ARG A 3 -33.49 16.61 -12.54
CA ARG A 3 -32.35 16.11 -11.74
C ARG A 3 -32.02 14.65 -12.02
N VAL A 4 -33.03 13.82 -12.31
CA VAL A 4 -32.83 12.40 -12.69
C VAL A 4 -32.12 12.31 -14.02
N GLN A 5 -32.53 13.14 -14.99
CA GLN A 5 -31.92 13.18 -16.30
C GLN A 5 -30.43 13.57 -16.22
N VAL A 6 -30.13 14.65 -15.47
CA VAL A 6 -28.72 15.09 -15.24
C VAL A 6 -27.90 13.99 -14.58
N ALA A 7 -28.44 13.35 -13.53
CA ALA A 7 -27.72 12.26 -12.87
C ALA A 7 -27.53 11.04 -13.77
N ALA A 8 -28.50 10.72 -14.63
CA ALA A 8 -28.41 9.64 -15.58
C ALA A 8 -27.36 9.91 -16.69
N GLU A 9 -27.25 11.15 -17.15
CA GLU A 9 -26.22 11.56 -18.11
C GLU A 9 -24.82 11.48 -17.48
N ILE A 10 -24.65 11.97 -16.23
CA ILE A 10 -23.36 11.90 -15.51
C ILE A 10 -22.90 10.45 -15.35
N LEU A 11 -23.83 9.52 -15.11
CA LEU A 11 -23.56 8.12 -14.80
C LEU A 11 -23.70 7.19 -16.00
N GLU A 12 -23.94 7.72 -17.19
CA GLU A 12 -24.17 6.93 -18.41
C GLU A 12 -25.31 5.90 -18.26
N LEU A 13 -26.41 6.32 -17.63
CA LEU A 13 -27.57 5.48 -17.34
C LEU A 13 -28.80 5.83 -18.18
N THR A 14 -28.72 6.80 -19.07
CA THR A 14 -29.87 7.32 -19.85
C THR A 14 -30.63 6.23 -20.56
N GLU A 15 -29.95 5.28 -21.20
CA GLU A 15 -30.55 4.16 -21.91
C GLU A 15 -31.23 3.13 -21.00
N PHE A 16 -30.90 3.17 -19.69
CA PHE A 16 -31.35 2.17 -18.73
C PHE A 16 -32.45 2.69 -17.78
N LEU A 17 -32.88 3.94 -17.91
CA LEU A 17 -33.85 4.57 -17.01
C LEU A 17 -35.17 3.80 -16.90
N ASN A 18 -35.61 3.13 -17.99
CA ASN A 18 -36.84 2.37 -18.02
C ASN A 18 -36.67 0.89 -17.61
N ARG A 19 -35.45 0.44 -17.29
CA ARG A 19 -35.19 -0.95 -16.87
C ARG A 19 -35.45 -1.14 -15.38
N LYS A 20 -35.95 -2.31 -15.02
CA LYS A 20 -36.06 -2.72 -13.63
C LYS A 20 -34.71 -3.15 -13.09
N PRO A 21 -34.42 -3.01 -11.78
CA PRO A 21 -33.10 -3.36 -11.18
C PRO A 21 -32.62 -4.78 -11.55
N ARG A 22 -33.50 -5.75 -11.66
CA ARG A 22 -33.17 -7.14 -12.05
C ARG A 22 -32.66 -7.29 -13.49
N GLN A 23 -32.86 -6.29 -14.33
CA GLN A 23 -32.45 -6.26 -15.74
C GLN A 23 -31.12 -5.51 -15.91
N LEU A 24 -30.48 -5.07 -14.83
CA LEU A 24 -29.23 -4.33 -14.80
C LEU A 24 -28.08 -5.23 -14.37
N SER A 25 -26.89 -4.97 -14.93
CA SER A 25 -25.65 -5.59 -14.45
C SER A 25 -25.28 -5.11 -13.04
N GLY A 26 -24.30 -5.75 -12.38
CA GLY A 26 -23.80 -5.34 -11.06
C GLY A 26 -23.35 -3.87 -11.04
N GLY A 27 -22.51 -3.46 -12.00
CA GLY A 27 -22.05 -2.08 -12.13
C GLY A 27 -23.15 -1.08 -12.45
N GLN A 28 -24.13 -1.45 -13.32
CA GLN A 28 -25.28 -0.59 -13.58
C GLN A 28 -26.14 -0.38 -12.34
N ARG A 29 -26.38 -1.43 -11.53
CA ARG A 29 -27.08 -1.28 -10.25
C ARG A 29 -26.34 -0.35 -9.30
N GLN A 30 -25.01 -0.43 -9.26
CA GLN A 30 -24.18 0.44 -8.44
C GLN A 30 -24.27 1.90 -8.88
N ARG A 31 -24.16 2.16 -10.19
CA ARG A 31 -24.37 3.51 -10.75
C ARG A 31 -25.76 4.05 -10.41
N VAL A 32 -26.80 3.22 -10.46
CA VAL A 32 -28.16 3.62 -10.04
C VAL A 32 -28.20 4.00 -8.55
N ALA A 33 -27.51 3.24 -7.68
CA ALA A 33 -27.43 3.58 -6.26
C ALA A 33 -26.72 4.92 -6.05
N MET A 34 -25.63 5.19 -6.76
CA MET A 34 -24.96 6.51 -6.76
C MET A 34 -25.87 7.62 -7.30
N GLY A 35 -26.59 7.37 -8.41
CA GLY A 35 -27.53 8.34 -8.99
C GLY A 35 -28.61 8.76 -8.01
N ARG A 36 -29.13 7.85 -7.20
CA ARG A 36 -30.09 8.15 -6.14
C ARG A 36 -29.52 9.11 -5.09
N CYS A 37 -28.23 9.06 -4.81
CA CYS A 37 -27.57 10.00 -3.91
C CYS A 37 -27.36 11.37 -4.57
N ILE A 38 -26.96 11.38 -5.85
CA ILE A 38 -26.67 12.61 -6.62
C ILE A 38 -27.93 13.45 -6.78
N VAL A 39 -29.07 12.82 -7.13
CA VAL A 39 -30.37 13.51 -7.32
C VAL A 39 -30.80 14.33 -6.09
N ARG A 40 -30.31 13.97 -4.89
CA ARG A 40 -30.59 14.67 -3.64
C ARG A 40 -29.75 15.94 -3.45
N GLU A 41 -28.74 16.17 -4.28
CA GLU A 41 -27.79 17.29 -4.19
C GLU A 41 -27.20 17.43 -2.77
N PRO A 42 -26.57 16.38 -2.21
CA PRO A 42 -26.08 16.40 -0.85
C PRO A 42 -24.87 17.32 -0.71
N LYS A 43 -24.63 17.86 0.50
CA LYS A 43 -23.42 18.60 0.83
C LYS A 43 -22.20 17.68 1.07
N VAL A 44 -22.45 16.41 1.39
CA VAL A 44 -21.44 15.37 1.66
C VAL A 44 -21.94 14.04 1.16
N PHE A 45 -21.09 13.28 0.47
CA PHE A 45 -21.30 11.87 0.17
C PHE A 45 -20.66 10.99 1.24
N LEU A 46 -21.36 9.94 1.64
CA LEU A 46 -20.85 8.90 2.53
C LEU A 46 -20.87 7.57 1.76
N PHE A 47 -19.70 7.03 1.45
CA PHE A 47 -19.53 5.74 0.78
C PHE A 47 -18.95 4.74 1.76
N ASP A 48 -19.70 3.69 2.05
CA ASP A 48 -19.24 2.60 2.90
C ASP A 48 -19.00 1.37 2.04
N GLU A 49 -17.72 1.09 1.76
CA GLU A 49 -17.21 0.00 0.94
C GLU A 49 -17.97 -0.19 -0.40
N PRO A 50 -18.15 0.85 -1.22
CA PRO A 50 -19.07 0.80 -2.34
C PRO A 50 -18.64 -0.15 -3.46
N LEU A 51 -17.37 -0.60 -3.51
CA LEU A 51 -16.84 -1.46 -4.57
C LEU A 51 -16.53 -2.89 -4.09
N SER A 52 -16.78 -3.23 -2.84
CA SER A 52 -16.37 -4.51 -2.22
C SER A 52 -16.97 -5.75 -2.92
N ASN A 53 -18.19 -5.63 -3.44
CA ASN A 53 -18.93 -6.74 -4.07
C ASN A 53 -18.74 -6.85 -5.59
N LEU A 54 -17.75 -6.15 -6.16
CA LEU A 54 -17.48 -6.17 -7.60
C LEU A 54 -16.28 -7.06 -7.92
N ASP A 55 -16.33 -7.69 -9.11
CA ASP A 55 -15.16 -8.37 -9.66
C ASP A 55 -14.01 -7.39 -9.96
N ALA A 56 -12.80 -7.92 -10.13
CA ALA A 56 -11.59 -7.11 -10.26
C ALA A 56 -11.65 -6.14 -11.46
N LYS A 57 -12.15 -6.60 -12.62
CA LYS A 57 -12.25 -5.77 -13.85
C LYS A 57 -13.24 -4.62 -13.66
N LEU A 58 -14.41 -4.94 -13.13
CA LEU A 58 -15.47 -3.95 -12.90
C LEU A 58 -15.06 -2.96 -11.80
N ARG A 59 -14.32 -3.40 -10.78
CA ARG A 59 -13.79 -2.53 -9.72
C ARG A 59 -12.83 -1.48 -10.27
N VAL A 60 -11.93 -1.84 -11.19
CA VAL A 60 -11.04 -0.87 -11.86
C VAL A 60 -11.85 0.18 -12.62
N GLN A 61 -12.82 -0.25 -13.41
CA GLN A 61 -13.69 0.66 -14.15
C GLN A 61 -14.45 1.61 -13.22
N MET A 62 -15.08 1.07 -12.18
CA MET A 62 -15.87 1.86 -11.23
C MET A 62 -15.03 2.85 -10.42
N ARG A 63 -13.76 2.55 -10.12
CA ARG A 63 -12.84 3.53 -9.50
C ARG A 63 -12.63 4.75 -10.40
N LEU A 64 -12.39 4.53 -11.69
CA LEU A 64 -12.24 5.63 -12.66
C LEU A 64 -13.51 6.47 -12.75
N GLU A 65 -14.67 5.83 -12.78
CA GLU A 65 -15.96 6.51 -12.80
C GLU A 65 -16.21 7.33 -11.54
N LEU A 66 -15.91 6.78 -10.35
CA LEU A 66 -16.03 7.50 -9.08
C LEU A 66 -15.12 8.71 -9.03
N ARG A 67 -13.89 8.59 -9.51
CA ARG A 67 -12.95 9.71 -9.60
C ARG A 67 -13.49 10.80 -10.50
N ASN A 68 -13.91 10.46 -11.72
CA ASN A 68 -14.51 11.40 -12.67
C ASN A 68 -15.76 12.07 -12.09
N LEU A 69 -16.60 11.29 -11.41
CA LEU A 69 -17.80 11.79 -10.74
C LEU A 69 -17.45 12.82 -9.66
N HIS A 70 -16.47 12.52 -8.82
CA HIS A 70 -16.01 13.45 -7.78
C HIS A 70 -15.47 14.75 -8.39
N GLU A 71 -14.68 14.67 -9.46
CA GLU A 71 -14.15 15.84 -10.16
C GLU A 71 -15.25 16.73 -10.77
N ARG A 72 -16.34 16.10 -11.27
CA ARG A 72 -17.50 16.82 -11.84
C ARG A 72 -18.37 17.46 -10.77
N LEU A 73 -18.67 16.73 -9.69
CA LEU A 73 -19.60 17.19 -8.67
C LEU A 73 -18.94 18.16 -7.66
N LYS A 74 -17.64 18.01 -7.40
CA LYS A 74 -16.87 18.82 -6.43
C LYS A 74 -17.48 18.84 -5.02
N VAL A 75 -18.16 17.76 -4.64
CA VAL A 75 -18.79 17.59 -3.33
C VAL A 75 -17.85 16.78 -2.45
N THR A 76 -17.70 17.20 -1.20
CA THR A 76 -16.93 16.46 -0.20
C THR A 76 -17.46 15.03 -0.07
N SER A 77 -16.55 14.07 -0.10
CA SER A 77 -16.89 12.65 0.01
C SER A 77 -16.08 12.00 1.13
N ILE A 78 -16.75 11.24 1.98
CA ILE A 78 -16.11 10.33 2.94
C ILE A 78 -16.27 8.93 2.37
N TYR A 79 -15.14 8.26 2.21
CA TYR A 79 -15.06 6.96 1.56
C TYR A 79 -14.39 5.95 2.50
N VAL A 80 -15.12 4.93 2.91
CA VAL A 80 -14.59 3.83 3.72
C VAL A 80 -14.26 2.67 2.80
N THR A 81 -13.06 2.13 2.94
CA THR A 81 -12.60 0.96 2.17
C THR A 81 -11.55 0.19 2.95
N HIS A 82 -11.47 -1.11 2.70
CA HIS A 82 -10.34 -1.95 3.08
C HIS A 82 -9.39 -2.24 1.91
N ASP A 83 -9.72 -1.77 0.70
CA ASP A 83 -8.86 -1.90 -0.49
C ASP A 83 -7.85 -0.74 -0.53
N GLN A 84 -6.57 -1.09 -0.42
CA GLN A 84 -5.48 -0.12 -0.41
C GLN A 84 -5.37 0.65 -1.74
N VAL A 85 -5.69 0.01 -2.87
CA VAL A 85 -5.62 0.65 -4.18
C VAL A 85 -6.71 1.72 -4.28
N GLU A 86 -7.90 1.46 -3.75
CA GLU A 86 -8.97 2.47 -3.66
C GLU A 86 -8.54 3.65 -2.80
N ALA A 87 -8.03 3.38 -1.60
CA ALA A 87 -7.55 4.40 -0.67
C ALA A 87 -6.46 5.29 -1.29
N MET A 88 -5.49 4.68 -1.97
CA MET A 88 -4.36 5.38 -2.60
C MET A 88 -4.76 6.18 -3.85
N THR A 89 -5.80 5.74 -4.59
CA THR A 89 -6.14 6.34 -5.89
C THR A 89 -7.30 7.31 -5.85
N LEU A 90 -8.24 7.14 -4.92
CA LEU A 90 -9.44 7.98 -4.82
C LEU A 90 -9.30 9.09 -3.77
N GLY A 91 -8.55 8.88 -2.70
CA GLY A 91 -8.45 9.82 -1.59
C GLY A 91 -7.54 11.00 -1.88
N HIS A 92 -7.99 12.23 -1.60
CA HIS A 92 -7.09 13.39 -1.46
C HIS A 92 -6.40 13.38 -0.09
N ARG A 93 -7.09 12.86 0.91
CA ARG A 93 -6.59 12.63 2.26
C ARG A 93 -6.97 11.21 2.69
N LEU A 94 -6.01 10.51 3.26
CA LEU A 94 -6.15 9.18 3.81
C LEU A 94 -6.12 9.26 5.33
N VAL A 95 -7.04 8.55 5.97
CA VAL A 95 -7.06 8.35 7.42
C VAL A 95 -6.89 6.86 7.66
N VAL A 96 -5.78 6.47 8.27
CA VAL A 96 -5.55 5.07 8.70
C VAL A 96 -6.08 4.92 10.11
N ILE A 97 -7.04 4.02 10.29
CA ILE A 97 -7.69 3.77 11.58
C ILE A 97 -7.24 2.41 12.13
N ASN A 98 -6.90 2.39 13.42
CA ASN A 98 -6.57 1.18 14.16
C ASN A 98 -7.29 1.21 15.51
N SER A 99 -8.09 0.19 15.79
CA SER A 99 -8.81 0.04 17.07
C SER A 99 -9.55 1.30 17.52
N GLY A 100 -10.15 2.04 16.56
CA GLY A 100 -10.90 3.27 16.80
C GLY A 100 -10.07 4.55 16.87
N TYR A 101 -8.74 4.47 16.77
CA TYR A 101 -7.83 5.62 16.76
C TYR A 101 -7.33 5.93 15.35
N ALA A 102 -7.21 7.21 15.03
CA ALA A 102 -6.57 7.67 13.80
C ALA A 102 -5.04 7.61 13.98
N GLU A 103 -4.41 6.59 13.43
CA GLU A 103 -2.96 6.37 13.47
C GLU A 103 -2.18 7.40 12.66
N GLN A 104 -2.71 7.74 11.49
CA GLN A 104 -2.11 8.77 10.62
C GLN A 104 -3.16 9.37 9.71
N ILE A 105 -3.01 10.68 9.46
CA ILE A 105 -3.79 11.44 8.49
C ILE A 105 -2.81 12.18 7.57
N GLY A 106 -2.94 12.00 6.25
CA GLY A 106 -2.08 12.64 5.27
C GLY A 106 -2.57 12.42 3.85
N THR A 107 -1.83 12.89 2.87
CA THR A 107 -2.06 12.46 1.48
C THR A 107 -1.66 10.98 1.33
N PRO A 108 -2.23 10.25 0.37
CA PRO A 108 -1.86 8.84 0.16
C PRO A 108 -0.35 8.61 0.04
N LEU A 109 0.35 9.46 -0.73
CA LEU A 109 1.80 9.36 -0.90
C LEU A 109 2.57 9.65 0.40
N GLU A 110 2.17 10.65 1.18
CA GLU A 110 2.79 10.93 2.48
C GLU A 110 2.66 9.74 3.44
N VAL A 111 1.47 9.12 3.50
CA VAL A 111 1.24 7.95 4.34
C VAL A 111 2.07 6.75 3.88
N TYR A 112 2.24 6.57 2.57
CA TYR A 112 3.06 5.51 2.00
C TYR A 112 4.56 5.73 2.22
N GLU A 113 5.06 6.94 1.93
CA GLU A 113 6.49 7.26 1.99
C GLU A 113 6.98 7.57 3.40
N LYS A 114 6.11 8.12 4.25
CA LYS A 114 6.44 8.56 5.60
C LYS A 114 5.43 8.01 6.63
N PRO A 115 5.30 6.67 6.75
CA PRO A 115 4.39 6.09 7.73
C PRO A 115 4.80 6.50 9.15
N ALA A 116 3.86 6.99 9.94
CA ALA A 116 4.12 7.48 11.29
C ALA A 116 4.39 6.34 12.29
N THR A 117 3.83 5.16 12.04
CA THR A 117 3.98 4.01 12.91
C THR A 117 4.29 2.74 12.10
N LYS A 118 4.84 1.74 12.79
CA LYS A 118 5.02 0.39 12.25
C LYS A 118 3.69 -0.22 11.77
N PHE A 119 2.58 0.11 12.45
CA PHE A 119 1.25 -0.34 12.04
C PHE A 119 0.89 0.22 10.65
N VAL A 120 0.98 1.54 10.47
CA VAL A 120 0.70 2.19 9.18
C VAL A 120 1.60 1.65 8.07
N ALA A 121 2.90 1.49 8.37
CA ALA A 121 3.88 0.97 7.42
C ALA A 121 3.57 -0.46 6.94
N GLY A 122 3.08 -1.31 7.83
CA GLY A 122 2.68 -2.68 7.51
C GLY A 122 1.29 -2.79 6.90
N PHE A 123 0.43 -1.81 7.17
CA PHE A 123 -0.94 -1.79 6.65
C PHE A 123 -1.00 -1.25 5.21
N ILE A 124 -0.17 -0.26 4.86
CA ILE A 124 -0.16 0.38 3.54
C ILE A 124 0.98 -0.16 2.69
N GLY A 125 0.63 -0.76 1.55
CA GLY A 125 1.51 -1.39 0.57
C GLY A 125 1.21 -2.87 0.38
N SER A 126 1.29 -3.35 -0.87
CA SER A 126 1.07 -4.75 -1.23
C SER A 126 2.18 -5.21 -2.19
N PRO A 127 3.01 -6.17 -1.75
CA PRO A 127 3.04 -6.80 -0.43
C PRO A 127 3.39 -5.84 0.71
N ALA A 128 3.11 -6.27 1.96
CA ALA A 128 3.39 -5.48 3.16
C ALA A 128 4.90 -5.23 3.36
N MET A 129 5.24 -4.15 4.08
CA MET A 129 6.61 -3.83 4.43
C MET A 129 7.27 -4.95 5.25
N ASN A 130 8.52 -5.28 4.94
CA ASN A 130 9.33 -6.20 5.73
C ASN A 130 9.82 -5.50 7.00
N PHE A 131 9.73 -6.18 8.15
CA PHE A 131 10.21 -5.66 9.42
C PHE A 131 11.33 -6.52 10.01
N LEU A 132 12.44 -5.88 10.34
CA LEU A 132 13.64 -6.50 10.87
C LEU A 132 13.97 -5.93 12.26
N ASN A 133 14.06 -6.79 13.23
CA ASN A 133 14.57 -6.41 14.55
C ASN A 133 16.06 -6.13 14.45
N SER A 134 16.48 -4.94 14.84
CA SER A 134 17.80 -4.40 14.58
C SER A 134 18.33 -3.64 15.81
N SER A 135 19.60 -3.29 15.77
CA SER A 135 20.23 -2.38 16.71
C SER A 135 21.17 -1.43 15.99
N SER A 136 21.24 -0.18 16.46
CA SER A 136 22.19 0.78 15.90
C SER A 136 23.64 0.40 16.25
N SER A 137 24.58 0.77 15.39
CA SER A 137 26.00 0.78 15.68
C SER A 137 26.33 1.79 16.77
N SER A 138 27.51 1.68 17.34
CA SER A 138 27.97 2.61 18.41
C SER A 138 28.05 4.07 17.96
N ASP A 139 28.36 4.30 16.69
CA ASP A 139 28.42 5.62 16.04
C ASP A 139 27.07 6.10 15.47
N GLY A 140 26.04 5.24 15.49
CA GLY A 140 24.73 5.55 14.94
C GLY A 140 24.64 5.62 13.42
N GLN A 141 25.73 5.36 12.69
CA GLN A 141 25.78 5.49 11.23
C GLN A 141 25.21 4.29 10.48
N CYS A 142 25.10 3.15 11.13
CA CYS A 142 24.53 1.95 10.54
C CYS A 142 23.67 1.18 11.53
N VAL A 143 22.86 0.28 11.01
CA VAL A 143 22.07 -0.69 11.79
C VAL A 143 22.51 -2.11 11.46
N LYS A 144 22.57 -2.94 12.51
CA LYS A 144 22.85 -4.37 12.38
C LYS A 144 21.51 -5.11 12.20
N ILE A 145 21.36 -5.78 11.08
CA ILE A 145 20.17 -6.60 10.80
C ILE A 145 20.49 -8.09 10.99
N PRO A 146 19.47 -8.96 11.09
CA PRO A 146 19.65 -10.41 11.12
C PRO A 146 20.53 -10.90 9.97
N GLY A 147 21.25 -12.02 10.18
CA GLY A 147 22.25 -12.52 9.23
C GLY A 147 23.63 -11.88 9.36
N GLY A 148 23.79 -10.89 10.26
CA GLY A 148 25.07 -10.21 10.50
C GLY A 148 25.39 -9.06 9.56
N PHE A 149 24.45 -8.69 8.70
CA PHE A 149 24.63 -7.60 7.73
C PHE A 149 24.50 -6.22 8.38
N ARG A 150 25.12 -5.23 7.75
CA ARG A 150 25.05 -3.83 8.16
C ARG A 150 24.41 -3.01 7.08
N LEU A 151 23.44 -2.19 7.45
CA LEU A 151 22.82 -1.21 6.57
C LEU A 151 23.31 0.19 6.97
N ALA A 152 23.91 0.90 6.02
CA ALA A 152 24.28 2.29 6.22
C ALA A 152 23.00 3.15 6.32
N LEU A 153 23.04 4.17 7.16
CA LEU A 153 21.99 5.17 7.30
C LEU A 153 22.47 6.49 6.69
N ASN A 154 21.53 7.25 6.10
CA ASN A 154 21.80 8.62 5.67
C ASN A 154 22.00 9.54 6.87
N ASP A 155 22.69 10.66 6.70
CA ASP A 155 22.93 11.66 7.74
C ASP A 155 21.65 12.11 8.46
N GLY A 156 20.53 12.24 7.75
CA GLY A 156 19.24 12.57 8.34
C GLY A 156 18.54 11.45 9.13
N LYS A 157 19.10 10.23 9.13
CA LYS A 157 18.58 9.06 9.86
C LYS A 157 19.57 8.50 10.89
N MET A 158 20.66 9.19 11.14
CA MET A 158 21.63 8.78 12.14
C MET A 158 20.98 8.72 13.52
N LEU A 159 21.23 7.63 14.23
CA LEU A 159 20.69 7.41 15.56
C LEU A 159 21.68 7.96 16.61
N THR A 160 21.23 8.94 17.39
CA THR A 160 22.06 9.64 18.39
C THR A 160 22.55 8.75 19.54
N GLN A 161 21.94 7.56 19.73
CA GLN A 161 22.31 6.61 20.76
C GLN A 161 22.79 5.30 20.14
N GLY A 162 24.04 4.95 20.38
CA GLY A 162 24.60 3.66 20.01
C GLY A 162 23.95 2.51 20.78
N GLY A 163 23.74 1.38 20.09
CA GLY A 163 23.13 0.19 20.68
C GLY A 163 21.60 0.27 20.86
N LYS A 164 20.95 1.35 20.41
CA LYS A 164 19.48 1.47 20.49
C LYS A 164 18.80 0.33 19.72
N LYS A 165 17.85 -0.34 20.37
CA LYS A 165 16.99 -1.35 19.73
C LYS A 165 15.95 -0.67 18.86
N VAL A 166 15.92 -1.02 17.58
CA VAL A 166 15.01 -0.44 16.59
C VAL A 166 14.37 -1.55 15.74
N THR A 167 13.28 -1.22 15.08
CA THR A 167 12.72 -2.03 13.99
C THR A 167 13.00 -1.32 12.68
N ILE A 168 13.65 -2.01 11.76
CA ILE A 168 13.88 -1.53 10.39
C ILE A 168 12.74 -2.00 9.51
N GLY A 169 12.15 -1.08 8.77
CA GLY A 169 11.15 -1.36 7.75
C GLY A 169 11.73 -1.17 6.35
N ILE A 170 11.53 -2.15 5.48
CA ILE A 170 11.96 -2.09 4.07
C ILE A 170 10.81 -2.62 3.21
N ARG A 171 10.39 -1.83 2.23
CA ARG A 171 9.35 -2.27 1.31
C ARG A 171 9.88 -3.33 0.35
N PRO A 172 9.06 -4.29 -0.06
CA PRO A 172 9.45 -5.36 -0.98
C PRO A 172 10.09 -4.88 -2.28
N GLU A 173 9.62 -3.76 -2.83
CA GLU A 173 10.10 -3.15 -4.07
C GLU A 173 11.39 -2.32 -3.92
N HIS A 174 11.91 -2.16 -2.73
CA HIS A 174 13.15 -1.41 -2.46
C HIS A 174 14.40 -2.31 -2.35
N PHE A 175 14.23 -3.60 -2.54
CA PHE A 175 15.36 -4.51 -2.70
C PHE A 175 15.75 -4.60 -4.17
N GLU A 176 17.03 -4.48 -4.43
CA GLU A 176 17.62 -4.56 -5.77
C GLU A 176 18.56 -5.75 -5.85
N LEU A 177 18.50 -6.51 -6.94
CA LEU A 177 19.48 -7.54 -7.22
C LEU A 177 20.84 -6.88 -7.51
N THR A 178 21.88 -7.45 -6.98
CA THR A 178 23.26 -6.97 -7.20
C THR A 178 24.21 -8.13 -7.42
N GLU A 179 25.37 -7.84 -7.97
CA GLU A 179 26.43 -8.83 -8.06
C GLU A 179 26.93 -9.26 -6.68
N ASP A 180 27.43 -10.47 -6.58
CA ASP A 180 27.93 -11.02 -5.34
C ASP A 180 29.10 -10.17 -4.78
N GLY A 181 29.10 -10.00 -3.44
CA GLY A 181 30.12 -9.25 -2.73
C GLY A 181 30.03 -9.46 -1.24
N ALA A 182 31.15 -9.28 -0.53
CA ALA A 182 31.25 -9.56 0.91
C ALA A 182 30.31 -8.68 1.79
N ASP A 183 29.97 -7.49 1.31
CA ASP A 183 29.14 -6.52 2.05
C ASP A 183 27.66 -6.54 1.62
N LYS A 184 27.26 -7.51 0.80
CA LYS A 184 25.90 -7.60 0.29
C LYS A 184 25.01 -8.44 1.18
N ILE A 185 23.74 -8.05 1.22
CA ILE A 185 22.71 -8.80 1.94
C ILE A 185 22.43 -10.08 1.17
N GLN A 186 22.56 -11.22 1.84
CA GLN A 186 22.27 -12.52 1.24
C GLN A 186 20.90 -13.01 1.69
N LEU A 187 20.05 -13.42 0.75
CA LEU A 187 18.75 -14.02 0.98
C LEU A 187 18.72 -15.45 0.40
N VAL A 188 18.39 -16.40 1.25
CA VAL A 188 18.12 -17.78 0.81
C VAL A 188 16.67 -17.89 0.39
N VAL A 189 16.43 -18.25 -0.87
CA VAL A 189 15.09 -18.34 -1.47
C VAL A 189 14.34 -19.56 -0.96
N ASP A 190 13.16 -19.34 -0.41
CA ASP A 190 12.22 -20.41 0.02
C ASP A 190 11.15 -20.67 -1.05
N HIS A 191 10.59 -19.61 -1.64
CA HIS A 191 9.50 -19.69 -2.60
C HIS A 191 9.53 -18.51 -3.58
N VAL A 192 9.00 -18.72 -4.79
CA VAL A 192 8.92 -17.69 -5.84
C VAL A 192 7.53 -17.72 -6.47
N GLU A 193 6.94 -16.55 -6.65
CA GLU A 193 5.67 -16.35 -7.34
C GLU A 193 5.90 -15.48 -8.57
N LEU A 194 5.57 -16.01 -9.76
CA LEU A 194 5.67 -15.30 -11.01
C LEU A 194 4.29 -14.66 -11.31
N LEU A 195 4.19 -13.34 -11.20
CA LEU A 195 2.94 -12.60 -11.40
C LEU A 195 2.78 -12.03 -12.82
N GLY A 196 3.75 -12.28 -13.70
CA GLY A 196 3.78 -11.78 -15.06
C GLY A 196 4.52 -10.44 -15.20
N ALA A 197 4.06 -9.39 -14.53
CA ALA A 197 4.74 -8.09 -14.51
C ALA A 197 5.84 -8.00 -13.44
N ASP A 198 5.71 -8.81 -12.39
CA ASP A 198 6.61 -8.83 -11.24
C ASP A 198 6.91 -10.26 -10.82
N THR A 199 8.02 -10.44 -10.12
CA THR A 199 8.38 -11.67 -9.41
C THR A 199 8.42 -11.39 -7.91
N LEU A 200 7.62 -12.13 -7.13
CA LEU A 200 7.74 -12.10 -5.67
C LEU A 200 8.66 -13.24 -5.22
N VAL A 201 9.71 -12.87 -4.51
CA VAL A 201 10.65 -13.82 -3.92
C VAL A 201 10.46 -13.81 -2.41
N HIS A 202 10.14 -14.96 -1.86
CA HIS A 202 10.05 -15.20 -0.42
C HIS A 202 11.29 -15.93 0.03
N GLY A 203 11.98 -15.41 1.02
CA GLY A 203 13.21 -16.00 1.51
C GLY A 203 13.58 -15.52 2.90
N ARG A 204 14.74 -15.99 3.39
CA ARG A 204 15.24 -15.69 4.73
C ARG A 204 16.71 -15.34 4.69
N PHE A 205 17.12 -14.50 5.62
CA PHE A 205 18.53 -14.33 5.88
C PHE A 205 19.14 -15.61 6.45
N PRO A 206 20.42 -15.87 6.18
CA PRO A 206 21.13 -17.00 6.80
C PRO A 206 20.95 -16.97 8.33
N ARG A 207 20.54 -18.09 8.90
CA ARG A 207 20.30 -18.28 10.35
C ARG A 207 19.16 -17.45 10.94
N ASP A 208 18.34 -16.78 10.15
CA ASP A 208 17.10 -16.11 10.58
C ASP A 208 15.88 -16.97 10.24
N LYS A 209 14.83 -16.84 11.06
CA LYS A 209 13.54 -17.53 10.84
C LYS A 209 12.50 -16.63 10.19
N ASN A 210 12.73 -15.33 10.17
CA ASN A 210 11.76 -14.38 9.62
C ASN A 210 11.72 -14.46 8.09
N LEU A 211 10.54 -14.67 7.56
CA LEU A 211 10.31 -14.66 6.12
C LEU A 211 10.28 -13.21 5.63
N LEU A 212 11.00 -12.95 4.56
CA LEU A 212 11.03 -11.67 3.84
C LEU A 212 10.38 -11.85 2.49
N THR A 213 9.69 -10.81 2.04
CA THR A 213 9.13 -10.75 0.69
C THR A 213 9.85 -9.66 -0.10
N ILE A 214 10.34 -10.00 -1.28
CA ILE A 214 11.01 -9.10 -2.21
C ILE A 214 10.19 -9.06 -3.48
N ARG A 215 10.00 -7.88 -4.03
CA ARG A 215 9.32 -7.67 -5.31
C ARG A 215 10.34 -7.19 -6.33
N LEU A 216 10.60 -8.02 -7.32
CA LEU A 216 11.48 -7.72 -8.45
C LEU A 216 10.62 -7.35 -9.66
N PRO A 217 10.95 -6.29 -10.40
CA PRO A 217 10.29 -6.02 -11.68
C PRO A 217 10.63 -7.14 -12.67
N ASP A 218 9.73 -7.38 -13.60
CA ASP A 218 9.85 -8.42 -14.62
C ASP A 218 9.87 -9.88 -14.10
N ILE A 219 10.04 -10.82 -15.00
CA ILE A 219 10.07 -12.25 -14.71
C ILE A 219 11.50 -12.69 -14.40
N HIS A 220 11.74 -13.12 -13.18
CA HIS A 220 12.99 -13.70 -12.72
C HIS A 220 12.82 -15.18 -12.39
N HIS A 221 13.44 -16.06 -13.19
CA HIS A 221 13.44 -17.49 -12.93
C HIS A 221 14.49 -17.85 -11.86
N VAL A 222 14.08 -17.78 -10.61
CA VAL A 222 14.94 -18.08 -9.46
C VAL A 222 14.53 -19.42 -8.86
N ASN A 223 15.48 -20.31 -8.63
CA ASN A 223 15.23 -21.60 -8.04
C ASN A 223 15.19 -21.52 -6.51
N ARG A 224 14.40 -22.41 -5.90
CA ARG A 224 14.41 -22.60 -4.45
C ARG A 224 15.81 -22.94 -3.95
N LYS A 225 16.20 -22.43 -2.79
CA LYS A 225 17.52 -22.53 -2.15
C LYS A 225 18.64 -21.75 -2.85
N THR A 226 18.36 -21.03 -3.92
CA THR A 226 19.32 -20.06 -4.47
C THR A 226 19.59 -18.99 -3.43
N VAL A 227 20.82 -18.51 -3.37
CA VAL A 227 21.19 -17.33 -2.58
C VAL A 227 21.16 -16.12 -3.50
N LEU A 228 20.37 -15.13 -3.17
CA LEU A 228 20.33 -13.85 -3.87
C LEU A 228 21.14 -12.81 -3.12
N SER A 229 21.95 -12.07 -3.84
CA SER A 229 22.67 -10.91 -3.34
C SER A 229 21.87 -9.65 -3.58
N LEU A 230 21.59 -8.90 -2.52
CA LEU A 230 20.67 -7.78 -2.51
C LEU A 230 21.34 -6.51 -2.01
N ALA A 231 20.93 -5.39 -2.58
CA ALA A 231 21.24 -4.05 -2.11
C ALA A 231 19.96 -3.31 -1.69
N ILE A 232 20.10 -2.32 -0.83
CA ILE A 232 19.02 -1.42 -0.40
C ILE A 232 19.59 -0.02 -0.33
N SER A 233 18.93 0.92 -0.98
CA SER A 233 19.31 2.33 -0.87
C SER A 233 18.98 2.87 0.53
N PRO A 234 19.92 3.59 1.20
CA PRO A 234 19.72 4.09 2.57
C PRO A 234 18.50 5.01 2.74
N ASP A 235 18.09 5.73 1.70
CA ASP A 235 16.90 6.60 1.71
C ASP A 235 15.60 5.80 1.78
N LYS A 236 15.60 4.53 1.38
CA LYS A 236 14.46 3.61 1.38
C LYS A 236 14.28 2.85 2.69
N ILE A 237 15.17 3.04 3.65
CA ILE A 237 15.08 2.42 4.97
C ILE A 237 14.19 3.24 5.88
N HIS A 238 13.20 2.60 6.51
CA HIS A 238 12.38 3.18 7.56
C HIS A 238 12.86 2.69 8.92
N ILE A 239 12.89 3.57 9.91
CA ILE A 239 13.32 3.25 11.26
C ILE A 239 12.18 3.52 12.23
N PHE A 240 11.86 2.52 13.04
CA PHE A 240 10.82 2.62 14.06
C PHE A 240 11.41 2.30 15.43
N ASP A 241 10.98 3.02 16.42
CA ASP A 241 11.24 2.66 17.81
C ASP A 241 10.65 1.30 18.12
N ARG A 242 11.42 0.42 18.76
CA ARG A 242 11.01 -0.97 18.94
C ARG A 242 9.90 -1.14 19.97
N GLU A 243 9.82 -0.25 20.95
CA GLU A 243 8.86 -0.32 22.05
C GLU A 243 7.55 0.37 21.69
N THR A 244 7.64 1.58 21.15
CA THR A 244 6.46 2.39 20.83
C THR A 244 5.91 2.13 19.44
N GLY A 245 6.72 1.59 18.52
CA GLY A 245 6.37 1.43 17.11
C GLY A 245 6.32 2.73 16.31
N HIS A 246 6.62 3.88 16.91
CA HIS A 246 6.67 5.16 16.22
C HIS A 246 7.93 5.28 15.36
N ARG A 247 7.79 5.98 14.24
CA ARG A 247 8.90 6.32 13.36
C ARG A 247 9.88 7.27 14.07
N ILE A 248 11.17 7.02 13.86
CA ILE A 248 12.28 7.85 14.34
C ILE A 248 12.83 8.66 13.17
#